data_29a22ac3bd52d88e730e316804cc5a27
#
_entry.id   29a22ac3bd52d88e730e316804cc5a27
#
_cell.length_a   1.000
_cell.length_b   1.000
_cell.length_c   1.000
_cell.angle_alpha   90.00
_cell.angle_beta   90.00
_cell.angle_gamma   90.00
#
_symmetry.space_group_name_H-M   'P 1'
#
loop_
_entity.id
_entity.type
_entity.pdbx_description
1 polymer ?
#
loop_
_entity_poly.entity_id
_entity_poly.type
_entity_poly.pdbx_seq_one_letter_code
_entity_poly.pdbx_strand_id
1 'polypeptide(L)'
;TANTIKRAIGQHAQQAGLELERHFADNIALNSPCTPSGLERCLLQTWRGFLESIQRLDRRAQVEAINKFANDHPYVSDLVNWGVEDYWETPREFLDRNGDCEDYAIVKFLSLRFLGFDNDSLRIVVLQDLN
;
A
#
# COMPACT_ATOMS: atom_id res chain seq x y z
N THR A 1 1.79 -22.19 7.62
CA THR A 1 2.83 -22.06 8.66
C THR A 1 3.51 -20.71 8.59
N ALA A 2 4.20 -20.29 9.67
CA ALA A 2 4.85 -18.98 9.76
C ALA A 2 5.83 -18.69 8.59
N ASN A 3 6.50 -19.71 8.05
CA ASN A 3 7.39 -19.55 6.90
C ASN A 3 6.63 -19.32 5.58
N THR A 4 5.46 -19.90 5.41
CA THR A 4 4.60 -19.67 4.24
C THR A 4 4.06 -18.25 4.25
N ILE A 5 3.64 -17.77 5.43
CA ILE A 5 3.16 -16.39 5.63
C ILE A 5 4.28 -15.38 5.37
N LYS A 6 5.47 -15.57 5.95
CA LYS A 6 6.64 -14.71 5.70
C LYS A 6 7.02 -14.66 4.22
N ARG A 7 6.90 -15.77 3.52
CA ARG A 7 7.22 -15.87 2.09
C ARG A 7 6.17 -15.14 1.25
N ALA A 8 4.89 -15.28 1.57
CA ALA A 8 3.80 -14.56 0.92
C ALA A 8 3.93 -13.04 1.13
N ILE A 9 4.14 -12.58 2.38
CA ILE A 9 4.40 -11.18 2.71
C ILE A 9 5.55 -10.62 1.87
N GLY A 10 6.69 -11.34 1.84
CA GLY A 10 7.86 -10.91 1.08
C GLY A 10 7.59 -10.78 -0.42
N GLN A 11 6.85 -11.71 -1.00
CA GLN A 11 6.51 -11.70 -2.43
C GLN A 11 5.53 -10.57 -2.77
N HIS A 12 4.48 -10.36 -2.00
CA HIS A 12 3.51 -9.30 -2.24
C HIS A 12 4.11 -7.90 -2.02
N ALA A 13 4.85 -7.70 -0.93
CA ALA A 13 5.55 -6.45 -0.67
C ALA A 13 6.58 -6.14 -1.77
N GLN A 14 7.30 -7.15 -2.25
CA GLN A 14 8.23 -7.01 -3.35
C GLN A 14 7.53 -6.67 -4.66
N GLN A 15 6.43 -7.35 -4.99
CA GLN A 15 5.63 -7.09 -6.18
C GLN A 15 5.05 -5.67 -6.16
N ALA A 16 4.46 -5.26 -5.05
CA ALA A 16 3.93 -3.92 -4.88
C ALA A 16 5.02 -2.85 -4.93
N GLY A 17 6.21 -3.12 -4.36
CA GLY A 17 7.37 -2.26 -4.47
C GLY A 17 7.85 -2.09 -5.92
N LEU A 18 7.91 -3.17 -6.68
CA LEU A 18 8.27 -3.14 -8.10
C LEU A 18 7.24 -2.37 -8.95
N GLU A 19 5.96 -2.51 -8.67
CA GLU A 19 4.91 -1.74 -9.34
C GLU A 19 5.01 -0.25 -9.03
N LEU A 20 5.27 0.10 -7.79
CA LEU A 20 5.47 1.48 -7.36
C LEU A 20 6.71 2.09 -8.03
N GLU A 21 7.84 1.39 -8.02
CA GLU A 21 9.09 1.84 -8.66
C GLU A 21 8.91 2.00 -10.17
N ARG A 22 8.26 1.05 -10.82
CA ARG A 22 7.96 1.12 -12.25
C ARG A 22 7.10 2.33 -12.58
N HIS A 23 6.08 2.58 -11.78
CA HIS A 23 5.20 3.73 -11.94
C HIS A 23 5.96 5.04 -11.74
N PHE A 24 6.83 5.12 -10.75
CA PHE A 24 7.64 6.31 -10.48
C PHE A 24 8.77 6.53 -11.48
N ALA A 25 9.29 5.48 -12.10
CA ALA A 25 10.27 5.58 -13.17
C ALA A 25 9.65 6.12 -14.48
N ASP A 26 8.36 5.91 -14.68
CA ASP A 26 7.63 6.40 -15.85
C ASP A 26 7.15 7.85 -15.66
N ASN A 27 8.08 8.79 -15.82
CA ASN A 27 7.80 10.23 -15.66
C ASN A 27 6.73 10.76 -16.62
N ILE A 28 6.53 10.11 -17.76
CA ILE A 28 5.48 10.49 -18.73
C ILE A 28 4.10 10.23 -18.12
N ALA A 29 3.95 9.11 -17.43
CA ALA A 29 2.71 8.76 -16.76
C ALA A 29 2.31 9.76 -15.66
N LEU A 30 3.30 10.37 -15.00
CA LEU A 30 3.07 11.30 -13.88
C LEU A 30 2.56 12.67 -14.33
N ASN A 31 2.93 13.09 -15.52
CA ASN A 31 2.54 14.39 -16.09
C ASN A 31 1.28 14.29 -16.95
N SER A 32 0.80 13.09 -17.21
CA SER A 32 -0.43 12.90 -17.98
C SER A 32 -1.66 13.19 -17.13
N PRO A 33 -2.67 13.90 -17.66
CA PRO A 33 -3.91 14.12 -16.92
C PRO A 33 -4.61 12.79 -16.62
N CYS A 34 -5.29 12.73 -15.49
CA CYS A 34 -6.14 11.59 -15.16
C CYS A 34 -7.33 11.54 -16.12
N THR A 35 -7.52 10.39 -16.76
CA THR A 35 -8.64 10.12 -17.64
C THR A 35 -9.39 8.88 -17.17
N PRO A 36 -10.67 8.70 -17.49
CA PRO A 36 -11.41 7.50 -17.10
C PRO A 36 -10.75 6.18 -17.57
N SER A 37 -10.08 6.21 -18.71
CA SER A 37 -9.30 5.07 -19.23
C SER A 37 -7.96 4.85 -18.51
N GLY A 38 -7.52 5.82 -17.71
CA GLY A 38 -6.28 5.80 -16.93
C GLY A 38 -6.50 5.80 -15.41
N LEU A 39 -7.63 5.26 -14.92
CA LEU A 39 -8.00 5.28 -13.49
C LEU A 39 -6.90 4.73 -12.59
N GLU A 40 -6.29 3.62 -12.93
CA GLU A 40 -5.19 3.03 -12.15
C GLU A 40 -4.01 3.99 -11.99
N ARG A 41 -3.68 4.71 -13.06
CA ARG A 41 -2.63 5.72 -13.08
C ARG A 41 -2.98 6.90 -12.18
N CYS A 42 -4.25 7.32 -12.19
CA CYS A 42 -4.75 8.36 -11.31
C CYS A 42 -4.65 7.99 -9.84
N LEU A 43 -4.98 6.75 -9.48
CA LEU A 43 -4.89 6.26 -8.10
C LEU A 43 -3.45 6.28 -7.59
N LEU A 44 -2.50 5.80 -8.37
CA LEU A 44 -1.09 5.82 -8.00
C LEU A 44 -0.52 7.25 -7.95
N GLN A 45 -0.92 8.13 -8.85
CA GLN A 45 -0.54 9.55 -8.81
C GLN A 45 -1.09 10.24 -7.56
N THR A 46 -2.31 9.96 -7.17
CA THR A 46 -2.92 10.49 -5.95
C THR A 46 -2.14 10.05 -4.72
N TRP A 47 -1.81 8.78 -4.63
CA TRP A 47 -1.00 8.24 -3.54
C TRP A 47 0.38 8.88 -3.50
N ARG A 48 1.07 8.95 -4.63
CA ARG A 48 2.37 9.62 -4.72
C ARG A 48 2.29 11.09 -4.30
N GLY A 49 1.31 11.82 -4.81
CA GLY A 49 1.11 13.24 -4.45
C GLY A 49 0.90 13.42 -2.96
N PHE A 50 0.15 12.53 -2.32
CA PHE A 50 0.02 12.49 -0.88
C PHE A 50 1.37 12.27 -0.18
N LEU A 51 2.15 11.28 -0.59
CA LEU A 51 3.46 10.98 0.00
C LEU A 51 4.43 12.17 -0.16
N GLU A 52 4.47 12.79 -1.32
CA GLU A 52 5.28 13.98 -1.57
C GLU A 52 4.85 15.16 -0.68
N SER A 53 3.55 15.31 -0.42
CA SER A 53 3.01 16.39 0.43
C SER A 53 3.46 16.30 1.89
N ILE A 54 3.76 15.11 2.38
CA ILE A 54 4.20 14.86 3.76
C ILE A 54 5.70 14.61 3.90
N GLN A 55 6.44 14.68 2.81
CA GLN A 55 7.86 14.30 2.76
C GLN A 55 8.74 15.15 3.70
N ARG A 56 8.35 16.40 3.95
CA ARG A 56 9.08 17.34 4.82
C ARG A 56 8.65 17.32 6.27
N LEU A 57 7.61 16.57 6.61
CA LEU A 57 7.17 16.41 7.98
C LEU A 57 8.19 15.58 8.77
N ASP A 58 8.18 15.73 10.09
CA ASP A 58 8.94 14.83 10.96
C ASP A 58 8.41 13.39 10.91
N ARG A 59 9.21 12.43 11.38
CA ARG A 59 8.90 11.00 11.27
C ARG A 59 7.58 10.61 11.94
N ARG A 60 7.29 11.19 13.10
CA ARG A 60 6.04 10.93 13.81
C ARG A 60 4.84 11.43 13.03
N ALA A 61 4.90 12.66 12.54
CA ALA A 61 3.84 13.24 11.73
C ALA A 61 3.63 12.48 10.40
N GLN A 62 4.68 11.97 9.80
CA GLN A 62 4.60 11.09 8.61
C GLN A 62 3.85 9.80 8.93
N VAL A 63 4.18 9.13 10.04
CA VAL A 63 3.48 7.90 10.47
C VAL A 63 2.00 8.17 10.73
N GLU A 64 1.68 9.23 11.43
CA GLU A 64 0.29 9.61 11.73
C GLU A 64 -0.51 9.93 10.44
N ALA A 65 0.10 10.65 9.50
CA ALA A 65 -0.53 11.00 8.22
C ALA A 65 -0.78 9.77 7.35
N ILE A 66 0.17 8.85 7.26
CA ILE A 66 0.03 7.59 6.52
C ILE A 66 -1.05 6.70 7.15
N ASN A 67 -1.04 6.60 8.48
CA ASN A 67 -2.05 5.83 9.19
C ASN A 67 -3.46 6.34 8.91
N LYS A 68 -3.64 7.66 8.98
CA LYS A 68 -4.92 8.30 8.64
C LYS A 68 -5.31 8.05 7.19
N PHE A 69 -4.39 8.27 6.25
CA PHE A 69 -4.65 8.09 4.82
C PHE A 69 -5.16 6.67 4.52
N ALA A 70 -4.47 5.65 5.01
CA ALA A 70 -4.89 4.28 4.81
C ALA A 70 -6.23 3.97 5.50
N ASN A 71 -6.38 4.41 6.77
CA ASN A 71 -7.57 4.11 7.56
C ASN A 71 -8.84 4.88 7.10
N ASP A 72 -8.69 5.93 6.30
CA ASP A 72 -9.83 6.61 5.68
C ASP A 72 -10.48 5.78 4.55
N HIS A 73 -9.83 4.72 4.08
CA HIS A 73 -10.42 3.77 3.16
C HIS A 73 -11.35 2.80 3.92
N PRO A 74 -12.53 2.49 3.36
CA PRO A 74 -13.44 1.52 3.96
C PRO A 74 -12.83 0.12 4.06
N TYR A 75 -13.13 -0.59 5.15
CA TYR A 75 -12.76 -2.00 5.30
C TYR A 75 -13.67 -2.88 4.44
N VAL A 76 -13.08 -3.72 3.61
CA VAL A 76 -13.78 -4.70 2.78
C VAL A 76 -13.03 -6.02 2.86
N SER A 77 -13.71 -7.08 3.30
CA SER A 77 -13.09 -8.40 3.41
C SER A 77 -12.78 -9.01 2.04
N ASP A 78 -11.78 -9.86 1.99
CA ASP A 78 -11.38 -10.58 0.79
C ASP A 78 -12.51 -11.39 0.16
N LEU A 79 -13.34 -12.02 1.00
CA LEU A 79 -14.48 -12.79 0.52
C LEU A 79 -15.46 -11.93 -0.28
N VAL A 80 -15.69 -10.68 0.15
CA VAL A 80 -16.56 -9.73 -0.55
C VAL A 80 -15.88 -9.17 -1.79
N ASN A 81 -14.59 -8.82 -1.67
CA ASN A 81 -13.84 -8.15 -2.73
C ASN A 81 -13.41 -9.10 -3.86
N TRP A 82 -12.97 -10.30 -3.49
CA TRP A 82 -12.27 -11.23 -4.38
C TRP A 82 -12.94 -12.60 -4.49
N GLY A 83 -13.91 -12.91 -3.62
CA GLY A 83 -14.56 -14.21 -3.57
C GLY A 83 -13.70 -15.34 -3.03
N VAL A 84 -12.61 -15.02 -2.35
CA VAL A 84 -11.67 -15.96 -1.72
C VAL A 84 -11.47 -15.57 -0.25
N GLU A 85 -10.96 -16.50 0.57
CA GLU A 85 -10.83 -16.26 2.02
C GLU A 85 -9.63 -15.37 2.37
N ASP A 86 -8.58 -15.37 1.56
CA ASP A 86 -7.32 -14.66 1.84
C ASP A 86 -6.66 -14.24 0.51
N TYR A 87 -6.63 -12.95 0.26
CA TYR A 87 -6.02 -12.36 -0.94
C TYR A 87 -5.28 -11.08 -0.57
N TRP A 88 -4.00 -11.07 -0.73
CA TRP A 88 -3.13 -9.96 -0.39
C TRP A 88 -3.00 -9.00 -1.57
N GLU A 89 -3.59 -7.84 -1.41
CA GLU A 89 -3.65 -6.82 -2.45
C GLU A 89 -2.32 -6.09 -2.66
N THR A 90 -2.09 -5.67 -3.90
CA THR A 90 -1.13 -4.62 -4.18
C THR A 90 -1.69 -3.26 -3.73
N PRO A 91 -0.86 -2.24 -3.51
CA PRO A 91 -1.36 -0.89 -3.20
C PRO A 91 -2.35 -0.35 -4.22
N ARG A 92 -2.15 -0.64 -5.49
CA ARG A 92 -3.08 -0.25 -6.56
C ARG A 92 -4.47 -0.87 -6.38
N GLU A 93 -4.52 -2.16 -6.08
CA GLU A 93 -5.77 -2.87 -5.82
C GLU A 93 -6.48 -2.33 -4.60
N PHE A 94 -5.73 -2.08 -3.51
CA PHE A 94 -6.27 -1.46 -2.30
C PHE A 94 -6.86 -0.06 -2.57
N LEU A 95 -6.18 0.77 -3.33
CA LEU A 95 -6.66 2.12 -3.67
C LEU A 95 -7.92 2.09 -4.54
N ASP A 96 -8.08 1.06 -5.35
CA ASP A 96 -9.25 0.87 -6.22
C ASP A 96 -10.43 0.23 -5.49
N ARG A 97 -10.18 -0.81 -4.71
CA ARG A 97 -11.21 -1.69 -4.16
C ARG A 97 -11.37 -1.65 -2.65
N ASN A 98 -10.52 -0.89 -1.96
CA ASN A 98 -10.36 -0.99 -0.51
C ASN A 98 -9.89 -2.41 -0.13
N GLY A 99 -9.72 -2.73 1.12
CA GLY A 99 -9.20 -4.03 1.51
C GLY A 99 -9.41 -4.34 2.99
N ASP A 100 -8.73 -5.37 3.47
CA ASP A 100 -8.77 -5.77 4.86
C ASP A 100 -7.42 -5.61 5.57
N CYS A 101 -7.21 -6.26 6.72
CA CYS A 101 -6.16 -5.88 7.65
C CYS A 101 -4.74 -5.93 7.07
N GLU A 102 -4.39 -6.94 6.27
CA GLU A 102 -3.07 -7.07 5.65
C GLU A 102 -2.85 -6.03 4.54
N ASP A 103 -3.89 -5.68 3.82
CA ASP A 103 -3.82 -4.70 2.73
C ASP A 103 -3.50 -3.31 3.26
N TYR A 104 -4.15 -2.91 4.37
CA TYR A 104 -3.79 -1.68 5.10
C TYR A 104 -2.32 -1.70 5.55
N ALA A 105 -1.87 -2.83 6.09
CA ALA A 105 -0.49 -2.98 6.56
C ALA A 105 0.53 -2.83 5.42
N ILE A 106 0.26 -3.43 4.26
CA ILE A 106 1.12 -3.36 3.07
C ILE A 106 1.22 -1.91 2.56
N VAL A 107 0.09 -1.22 2.41
CA VAL A 107 0.08 0.17 1.94
C VAL A 107 0.83 1.10 2.92
N LYS A 108 0.62 0.94 4.23
CA LYS A 108 1.35 1.70 5.24
C LYS A 108 2.85 1.42 5.19
N PHE A 109 3.24 0.15 5.10
CA PHE A 109 4.65 -0.25 5.00
C PHE A 109 5.34 0.37 3.80
N LEU A 110 4.76 0.24 2.61
CA LEU A 110 5.34 0.76 1.37
C LEU A 110 5.38 2.29 1.35
N SER A 111 4.37 2.95 1.91
CA SER A 111 4.36 4.41 2.07
C SER A 111 5.52 4.90 2.95
N LEU A 112 5.77 4.23 4.06
CA LEU A 112 6.90 4.55 4.94
C LEU A 112 8.24 4.29 4.26
N ARG A 113 8.35 3.19 3.51
CA ARG A 113 9.55 2.89 2.70
C ARG A 113 9.82 3.99 1.66
N PHE A 114 8.79 4.47 0.99
CA PHE A 114 8.92 5.58 0.03
C PHE A 114 9.47 6.85 0.70
N LEU A 115 9.05 7.14 1.92
CA LEU A 115 9.53 8.31 2.68
C LEU A 115 10.94 8.13 3.26
N GLY A 116 11.60 7.01 3.01
CA GLY A 116 12.97 6.76 3.43
C GLY A 116 13.14 6.11 4.79
N PHE A 117 12.07 5.53 5.37
CA PHE A 117 12.23 4.65 6.53
C PHE A 117 12.98 3.39 6.13
N ASP A 118 14.00 3.03 6.90
CA ASP A 118 14.78 1.82 6.63
C ASP A 118 13.95 0.55 6.81
N ASN A 119 14.20 -0.43 5.97
CA ASN A 119 13.54 -1.73 6.07
C ASN A 119 13.72 -2.39 7.45
N ASP A 120 14.88 -2.18 8.07
CA ASP A 120 15.17 -2.72 9.41
C ASP A 120 14.38 -2.03 10.53
N SER A 121 13.84 -0.84 10.27
CA SER A 121 13.01 -0.08 11.21
C SER A 121 11.53 -0.42 11.13
N LEU A 122 11.12 -1.22 10.15
CA LEU A 122 9.73 -1.54 9.87
C LEU A 122 9.48 -3.04 9.97
N ARG A 123 8.30 -3.41 10.48
CA ARG A 123 7.87 -4.81 10.54
C ARG A 123 6.38 -4.90 10.28
N ILE A 124 5.98 -5.90 9.50
CA ILE A 124 4.59 -6.35 9.46
C ILE A 124 4.48 -7.51 10.45
N VAL A 125 3.55 -7.37 11.38
CA VAL A 125 3.29 -8.38 12.41
C VAL A 125 1.95 -9.02 12.11
N VAL A 126 1.94 -10.33 11.96
CA VAL A 126 0.73 -11.12 11.78
C VAL A 126 0.36 -11.75 13.12
N LEU A 127 -0.81 -11.40 13.62
CA LEU A 127 -1.37 -11.94 14.86
C LEU A 127 -2.53 -12.87 14.52
N GLN A 128 -2.61 -13.97 15.21
CA GLN A 128 -3.75 -14.88 15.14
C GLN A 128 -4.59 -14.70 16.40
N ASP A 129 -5.86 -14.40 16.21
CA ASP A 129 -6.82 -14.46 17.30
C ASP A 129 -7.16 -15.91 17.61
N LEU A 130 -6.90 -16.34 18.83
CA LEU A 130 -7.15 -17.71 19.28
C LEU A 130 -8.51 -17.87 19.98
N ASN A 131 -9.34 -16.83 19.99
CA ASN A 131 -10.66 -16.86 20.59
C ASN A 131 -11.74 -17.41 19.66
#